data_ef14ccff23a70ffdbb5022f96d7f6e3e
#
_entry.id   ef14ccff23a70ffdbb5022f96d7f6e3e
#
_cell.length_a   1.000
_cell.length_b   1.000
_cell.length_c   1.000
_cell.angle_alpha   90.00
_cell.angle_beta   90.00
_cell.angle_gamma   90.00
#
_symmetry.space_group_name_H-M   'P 1'
#
loop_
_entity.id
_entity.type
_entity.pdbx_description
1 polymer ?
#
loop_
_entity_poly.entity_id
_entity_poly.type
_entity_poly.pdbx_seq_one_letter_code
_entity_poly.pdbx_strand_id
1 'polypeptide(L)'
;HFFVDVATRLAAATLNRREMRSWMWAEAVDRLDQADRLQRQFFRLAVQPADRRQQPRWEPPVDVYAGTEQVLIEVALPGVPADRMELILGPGELVIRGERALPNRPAGTTLQRLEIPYGRFERRLALGPGQWELVDQRLADGCLQLLLARR
;
A
#
# COMPACT_ATOMS: atom_id res chain seq x y z
N HIS A 1 6.16 3.24 20.10
CA HIS A 1 5.54 2.12 20.84
C HIS A 1 4.75 1.17 19.92
N PHE A 2 3.97 1.72 19.01
CA PHE A 2 3.15 0.95 18.09
C PHE A 2 3.97 0.14 17.07
N PHE A 3 5.06 0.68 16.58
CA PHE A 3 5.94 0.08 15.59
C PHE A 3 6.70 -1.14 16.13
N VAL A 4 7.17 -1.04 17.34
CA VAL A 4 7.83 -2.16 18.04
C VAL A 4 6.84 -3.30 18.28
N ASP A 5 5.59 -2.95 18.55
CA ASP A 5 4.53 -3.92 18.84
C ASP A 5 4.11 -4.71 17.58
N VAL A 6 4.00 -4.05 16.44
CA VAL A 6 3.69 -4.72 15.17
C VAL A 6 4.83 -5.65 14.75
N ALA A 7 6.07 -5.18 14.83
CA ALA A 7 7.24 -5.99 14.51
C ALA A 7 7.40 -7.16 15.50
N THR A 8 7.10 -6.94 16.78
CA THR A 8 7.14 -7.96 17.82
C THR A 8 6.02 -8.98 17.66
N ARG A 9 4.82 -8.55 17.31
CA ARG A 9 3.71 -9.45 17.02
C ARG A 9 3.95 -10.28 15.76
N LEU A 10 4.55 -9.70 14.73
CA LEU A 10 4.96 -10.45 13.54
C LEU A 10 6.06 -11.47 13.87
N ALA A 11 7.02 -11.10 14.71
CA ALA A 11 8.07 -12.01 15.17
C ALA A 11 7.54 -13.12 16.10
N ALA A 12 6.55 -12.80 16.93
CA ALA A 12 5.88 -13.76 17.80
C ALA A 12 4.96 -14.75 17.07
N ALA A 13 4.54 -14.42 15.86
CA ALA A 13 3.67 -15.25 15.04
C ALA A 13 4.41 -16.35 14.27
N THR A 14 5.43 -16.94 14.84
CA THR A 14 6.10 -18.17 14.36
C THR A 14 6.49 -18.21 12.88
N LEU A 15 6.71 -17.07 12.24
CA LEU A 15 7.37 -17.04 10.95
C LEU A 15 8.86 -17.35 11.16
N ASN A 16 9.26 -18.56 10.79
CA ASN A 16 10.65 -18.95 10.83
C ASN A 16 11.45 -17.98 9.92
N ARG A 17 12.43 -17.28 10.48
CA ARG A 17 13.29 -16.35 9.75
C ARG A 17 13.92 -16.95 8.48
N ARG A 18 14.14 -18.26 8.46
CA ARG A 18 14.65 -18.96 7.27
C ARG A 18 13.60 -19.12 6.18
N GLU A 19 12.38 -19.43 6.54
CA GLU A 19 11.26 -19.54 5.59
C GLU A 19 10.88 -18.15 5.04
N MET A 20 10.89 -17.13 5.87
CA MET A 20 10.70 -15.75 5.45
C MET A 20 11.80 -15.27 4.48
N ARG A 21 13.07 -15.62 4.71
CA ARG A 21 14.18 -15.27 3.81
C ARG A 21 14.10 -16.01 2.48
N SER A 22 13.84 -17.31 2.50
CA SER A 22 13.72 -18.13 1.30
C SER A 22 12.54 -17.69 0.43
N TRP A 23 11.43 -17.40 1.06
CA TRP A 23 10.23 -16.91 0.41
C TRP A 23 10.40 -15.49 -0.15
N MET A 24 11.03 -14.59 0.60
CA MET A 24 11.34 -13.24 0.15
C MET A 24 12.25 -13.22 -1.09
N TRP A 25 13.24 -14.12 -1.17
CA TRP A 25 14.15 -14.17 -2.32
C TRP A 25 13.49 -14.78 -3.57
N ALA A 26 12.73 -15.85 -3.43
CA ALA A 26 12.05 -16.48 -4.55
C ALA A 26 10.98 -15.58 -5.18
N GLU A 27 10.25 -14.82 -4.35
CA GLU A 27 9.26 -13.86 -4.84
C GLU A 27 9.85 -12.49 -5.22
N ALA A 28 10.97 -12.08 -4.63
CA ALA A 28 11.58 -10.78 -4.94
C ALA A 28 12.01 -10.66 -6.41
N VAL A 29 12.45 -11.76 -7.04
CA VAL A 29 12.85 -11.78 -8.45
C VAL A 29 11.63 -11.69 -9.36
N ASP A 30 10.55 -12.40 -9.06
CA ASP A 30 9.30 -12.32 -9.83
C ASP A 30 8.59 -10.96 -9.67
N ARG A 31 8.79 -10.30 -8.54
CA ARG A 31 8.16 -9.01 -8.25
C ARG A 31 8.93 -7.80 -8.72
N LEU A 32 10.23 -7.90 -8.98
CA LEU A 32 10.96 -6.82 -9.64
C LEU A 32 10.38 -6.52 -11.03
N ASP A 33 10.01 -7.56 -11.78
CA ASP A 33 9.33 -7.40 -13.07
C ASP A 33 7.90 -6.86 -12.93
N GLN A 34 7.17 -7.26 -11.88
CA GLN A 34 5.85 -6.74 -11.57
C GLN A 34 5.90 -5.30 -11.06
N ALA A 35 6.90 -4.94 -10.24
CA ALA A 35 7.12 -3.57 -9.78
C ALA A 35 7.42 -2.62 -10.94
N ASP A 36 8.20 -3.05 -11.93
CA ASP A 36 8.47 -2.27 -13.14
C ASP A 36 7.20 -2.05 -13.97
N ARG A 37 6.34 -3.06 -14.09
CA ARG A 37 5.04 -2.94 -14.77
C ARG A 37 4.07 -2.05 -14.00
N LEU A 38 4.06 -2.14 -12.68
CA LEU A 38 3.24 -1.31 -11.80
C LEU A 38 3.68 0.15 -11.82
N GLN A 39 4.99 0.43 -11.83
CA GLN A 39 5.49 1.78 -12.01
C GLN A 39 5.08 2.38 -13.35
N ARG A 40 5.11 1.61 -14.43
CA ARG A 40 4.64 2.08 -15.74
C ARG A 40 3.13 2.33 -15.77
N GLN A 41 2.32 1.47 -15.15
CA GLN A 41 0.88 1.70 -14.99
C GLN A 41 0.60 2.91 -14.10
N PHE A 42 1.36 3.07 -13.06
CA PHE A 42 1.30 4.19 -12.14
C PHE A 42 1.55 5.53 -12.85
N PHE A 43 2.56 5.62 -13.69
CA PHE A 43 2.82 6.81 -14.50
C PHE A 43 1.76 7.04 -15.59
N ARG A 44 1.25 6.00 -16.21
CA ARG A 44 0.16 6.12 -17.19
C ARG A 44 -1.13 6.65 -16.57
N LEU A 45 -1.47 6.21 -15.37
CA LEU A 45 -2.66 6.66 -14.66
C LEU A 45 -2.54 8.11 -14.20
N ALA A 46 -1.34 8.57 -13.84
CA ALA A 46 -1.07 9.95 -13.43
C ALA A 46 -1.17 10.95 -14.58
N VAL A 47 -1.03 10.52 -15.84
CA VAL A 47 -0.99 11.37 -17.05
C VAL A 47 -2.31 11.37 -17.81
N GLN A 48 -3.29 10.56 -17.46
CA GLN A 48 -4.57 10.52 -18.15
C GLN A 48 -5.43 11.77 -17.91
N PRO A 49 -6.13 12.28 -18.97
CA PRO A 49 -6.94 13.49 -18.83
C PRO A 49 -8.13 13.31 -17.89
N ALA A 50 -8.53 14.44 -17.31
CA ALA A 50 -9.43 14.59 -16.15
C ALA A 50 -10.91 14.20 -16.35
N ASP A 51 -11.30 13.58 -17.46
CA ASP A 51 -12.71 13.32 -17.80
C ASP A 51 -13.40 12.22 -16.98
N ARG A 52 -12.70 11.62 -16.01
CA ARG A 52 -13.27 10.60 -15.15
C ARG A 52 -13.02 10.95 -13.69
N ARG A 53 -13.66 12.00 -13.22
CA ARG A 53 -13.54 12.53 -11.86
C ARG A 53 -13.80 11.54 -10.72
N GLN A 54 -14.36 10.36 -11.02
CA GLN A 54 -14.70 9.33 -10.04
C GLN A 54 -13.83 8.07 -10.13
N GLN A 55 -12.94 7.95 -11.13
CA GLN A 55 -12.07 6.80 -11.25
C GLN A 55 -10.72 7.04 -10.57
N PRO A 56 -10.12 6.00 -9.96
CA PRO A 56 -8.80 6.11 -9.41
C PRO A 56 -7.79 6.45 -10.52
N ARG A 57 -6.90 7.39 -10.21
CA ARG A 57 -5.84 7.85 -11.12
C ARG A 57 -4.55 7.08 -10.96
N TRP A 58 -4.32 6.51 -9.80
CA TRP A 58 -3.08 5.80 -9.50
C TRP A 58 -3.28 4.71 -8.47
N GLU A 59 -2.35 3.77 -8.48
CA GLU A 59 -2.29 2.68 -7.52
C GLU A 59 -1.04 2.84 -6.67
N PRO A 60 -1.15 2.96 -5.34
CA PRO A 60 0.01 3.02 -4.49
C PRO A 60 0.77 1.68 -4.49
N PRO A 61 2.11 1.71 -4.56
CA PRO A 61 2.90 0.51 -4.41
C PRO A 61 2.76 -0.10 -3.03
N VAL A 62 2.78 -1.42 -2.96
CA VAL A 62 2.64 -2.17 -1.73
C VAL A 62 3.71 -3.24 -1.59
N ASP A 63 4.14 -3.46 -0.36
CA ASP A 63 4.89 -4.63 0.05
C ASP A 63 3.99 -5.51 0.91
N VAL A 64 4.00 -6.81 0.66
CA VAL A 64 3.17 -7.78 1.39
C VAL A 64 4.06 -8.87 1.95
N TYR A 65 4.01 -9.04 3.25
CA TYR A 65 4.70 -10.10 4.00
C TYR A 65 3.64 -11.05 4.55
N ALA A 66 3.46 -12.19 3.88
CA ALA A 66 2.41 -13.14 4.25
C ALA A 66 2.97 -14.33 5.01
N GLY A 67 2.36 -14.61 6.15
CA GLY A 67 2.48 -15.84 6.89
C GLY A 67 1.21 -16.68 6.81
N THR A 68 1.16 -17.80 7.52
CA THR A 68 -0.01 -18.67 7.55
C THR A 68 -1.19 -18.04 8.26
N GLU A 69 -0.93 -17.31 9.34
CA GLU A 69 -1.95 -16.73 10.22
C GLU A 69 -2.01 -15.21 10.19
N GLN A 70 -0.97 -14.56 9.68
CA GLN A 70 -0.86 -13.10 9.66
C GLN A 70 -0.28 -12.60 8.34
N VAL A 71 -0.69 -11.39 7.98
CA VAL A 71 -0.18 -10.66 6.82
C VAL A 71 0.15 -9.25 7.25
N LEU A 72 1.38 -8.81 6.96
CA LEU A 72 1.77 -7.41 7.06
C LEU A 72 1.77 -6.78 5.68
N ILE A 73 1.07 -5.67 5.55
CA ILE A 73 0.99 -4.91 4.31
C ILE A 73 1.56 -3.53 4.57
N GLU A 74 2.48 -3.09 3.72
CA GLU A 74 3.02 -1.74 3.72
C GLU A 74 2.66 -1.05 2.41
N VAL A 75 2.02 0.11 2.52
CA VAL A 75 1.51 0.89 1.37
C VAL A 75 2.20 2.24 1.34
N ALA A 76 2.84 2.57 0.22
CA ALA A 76 3.46 3.88 0.05
C ALA A 76 2.40 4.94 -0.29
N LEU A 77 2.16 5.84 0.64
CA LEU A 77 1.17 6.90 0.52
C LEU A 77 1.77 8.27 0.91
N PRO A 78 2.78 8.74 0.19
CA PRO A 78 3.45 9.99 0.53
C PRO A 78 2.48 11.18 0.47
N GLY A 79 2.44 11.95 1.55
CA GLY A 79 1.61 13.15 1.63
C GLY A 79 0.11 12.90 1.71
N VAL A 80 -0.33 11.68 2.03
CA VAL A 80 -1.75 11.34 2.24
C VAL A 80 -2.04 11.35 3.73
N PRO A 81 -2.89 12.25 4.22
CA PRO A 81 -3.30 12.23 5.62
C PRO A 81 -4.31 11.11 5.89
N ALA A 82 -4.40 10.69 7.15
CA ALA A 82 -5.25 9.57 7.56
C ALA A 82 -6.75 9.80 7.26
N ASP A 83 -7.22 11.04 7.32
CA ASP A 83 -8.62 11.42 7.04
C ASP A 83 -8.96 11.43 5.54
N ARG A 84 -7.98 11.21 4.67
CA ARG A 84 -8.14 11.15 3.21
C ARG A 84 -8.00 9.74 2.65
N MET A 85 -8.01 8.74 3.50
CA MET A 85 -7.95 7.34 3.11
C MET A 85 -9.04 6.50 3.77
N GLU A 86 -9.39 5.42 3.11
CA GLU A 86 -10.39 4.47 3.56
C GLU A 86 -9.87 3.05 3.33
N LEU A 87 -10.11 2.20 4.32
CA LEU A 87 -9.81 0.77 4.25
C LEU A 87 -11.13 -0.01 4.24
N ILE A 88 -11.26 -0.92 3.29
CA ILE A 88 -12.41 -1.80 3.18
C ILE A 88 -11.90 -3.24 3.20
N LEU A 89 -12.16 -3.93 4.29
CA LEU A 89 -11.81 -5.33 4.45
C LEU A 89 -13.05 -6.20 4.23
N GLY A 90 -13.02 -6.94 3.14
CA GLY A 90 -14.05 -7.92 2.80
C GLY A 90 -13.53 -9.35 2.87
N PRO A 91 -14.40 -10.34 2.57
CA PRO A 91 -13.96 -11.74 2.47
C PRO A 91 -12.92 -11.91 1.36
N GLY A 92 -11.69 -12.24 1.74
CA GLY A 92 -10.61 -12.49 0.80
C GLY A 92 -10.07 -11.27 0.04
N GLU A 93 -10.48 -10.06 0.37
CA GLU A 93 -10.04 -8.85 -0.30
C GLU A 93 -9.87 -7.68 0.67
N LEU A 94 -8.80 -6.92 0.46
CA LEU A 94 -8.59 -5.63 1.10
C LEU A 94 -8.55 -4.55 0.01
N VAL A 95 -9.33 -3.49 0.20
CA VAL A 95 -9.31 -2.30 -0.66
C VAL A 95 -8.80 -1.12 0.14
N ILE A 96 -7.79 -0.45 -0.40
CA ILE A 96 -7.22 0.77 0.14
C ILE A 96 -7.49 1.86 -0.88
N ARG A 97 -8.22 2.88 -0.51
CA ARG A 97 -8.55 3.99 -1.41
C ARG A 97 -8.50 5.33 -0.70
N GLY A 98 -8.32 6.37 -1.46
CA GLY A 98 -8.27 7.73 -0.95
C GLY A 98 -7.87 8.73 -2.00
N GLU A 99 -7.38 9.87 -1.54
CA GLU A 99 -7.00 10.97 -2.41
C GLU A 99 -5.75 11.66 -1.87
N ARG A 100 -4.80 11.92 -2.76
CA ARG A 100 -3.67 12.79 -2.50
C ARG A 100 -3.91 14.14 -3.18
N ALA A 101 -4.04 15.20 -2.39
CA ALA A 101 -4.16 16.55 -2.92
C ALA A 101 -2.80 17.08 -3.39
N LEU A 102 -2.81 17.91 -4.41
CA LEU A 102 -1.62 18.69 -4.78
C LEU A 102 -1.31 19.70 -3.67
N PRO A 103 -0.05 19.84 -3.27
CA PRO A 103 0.33 20.86 -2.31
C PRO A 103 0.14 22.26 -2.90
N ASN A 104 -0.10 23.23 -2.01
CA ASN A 104 -0.15 24.63 -2.40
C ASN A 104 1.20 25.08 -2.97
N ARG A 105 1.13 25.84 -4.04
CA ARG A 105 2.33 26.40 -4.68
C ARG A 105 2.60 27.83 -4.20
N PRO A 106 3.85 28.21 -4.02
CA PRO A 106 4.18 29.60 -3.75
C PRO A 106 3.75 30.50 -4.93
N ALA A 107 3.33 31.72 -4.61
CA ALA A 107 2.98 32.69 -5.65
C ALA A 107 4.17 32.97 -6.58
N GLY A 108 3.89 33.16 -7.87
CA GLY A 108 4.92 33.43 -8.88
C GLY A 108 5.74 32.22 -9.33
N THR A 109 5.37 31.02 -8.91
CA THR A 109 6.02 29.79 -9.37
C THR A 109 5.24 29.13 -10.50
N THR A 110 5.98 28.45 -11.39
CA THR A 110 5.42 27.61 -12.44
C THR A 110 5.76 26.15 -12.19
N LEU A 111 4.85 25.27 -12.55
CA LEU A 111 5.08 23.84 -12.44
C LEU A 111 6.10 23.40 -13.50
N GLN A 112 7.27 22.94 -13.06
CA GLN A 112 8.34 22.46 -13.93
C GLN A 112 8.29 20.94 -14.13
N ARG A 113 7.93 20.22 -13.07
CA ARG A 113 7.90 18.75 -13.07
C ARG A 113 6.85 18.26 -12.10
N LEU A 114 6.07 17.29 -12.52
CA LEU A 114 5.04 16.65 -11.72
C LEU A 114 5.16 15.12 -11.86
N GLU A 115 5.90 14.50 -10.97
CA GLU A 115 6.18 13.07 -11.00
C GLU A 115 5.51 12.31 -9.84
N ILE A 116 5.31 12.97 -8.69
CA ILE A 116 4.63 12.35 -7.57
C ILE A 116 3.14 12.25 -7.90
N PRO A 117 2.55 11.06 -7.85
CA PRO A 117 1.14 10.88 -8.16
C PRO A 117 0.23 11.66 -7.22
N TYR A 118 -0.86 12.16 -7.77
CA TYR A 118 -1.88 12.89 -7.03
C TYR A 118 -3.28 12.46 -7.49
N GLY A 119 -4.27 12.91 -6.76
CA GLY A 119 -5.66 12.59 -7.03
C GLY A 119 -6.06 11.26 -6.37
N ARG A 120 -7.16 10.71 -6.83
CA ARG A 120 -7.72 9.49 -6.27
C ARG A 120 -6.85 8.29 -6.55
N PHE A 121 -6.67 7.47 -5.53
CA PHE A 121 -6.02 6.18 -5.63
C PHE A 121 -6.92 5.05 -5.13
N GLU A 122 -6.68 3.88 -5.65
CA GLU A 122 -7.28 2.65 -5.17
C GLU A 122 -6.30 1.50 -5.37
N ARG A 123 -6.14 0.70 -4.34
CA ARG A 123 -5.38 -0.53 -4.41
C ARG A 123 -6.22 -1.68 -3.89
N ARG A 124 -6.40 -2.72 -4.69
CA ARG A 124 -7.08 -3.95 -4.32
C ARG A 124 -6.07 -5.05 -4.13
N LEU A 125 -6.13 -5.72 -2.98
CA LEU A 125 -5.26 -6.81 -2.63
C LEU A 125 -6.09 -8.06 -2.34
N ALA A 126 -5.83 -9.13 -3.07
CA ALA A 126 -6.39 -10.43 -2.76
C ALA A 126 -5.70 -10.96 -1.50
N LEU A 127 -6.50 -11.33 -0.51
CA LEU A 127 -6.06 -12.05 0.66
C LEU A 127 -6.31 -13.55 0.43
N GLY A 128 -5.55 -14.41 1.05
CA GLY A 128 -5.80 -15.86 0.98
C GLY A 128 -7.19 -16.23 1.50
N PRO A 129 -7.62 -17.48 1.27
CA PRO A 129 -8.94 -17.94 1.69
C PRO A 129 -9.11 -17.83 3.21
N GLY A 130 -10.36 -17.62 3.65
CA GLY A 130 -10.72 -17.46 5.05
C GLY A 130 -11.15 -16.04 5.39
N GLN A 131 -11.41 -15.84 6.67
CA GLN A 131 -11.77 -14.53 7.20
C GLN A 131 -10.55 -13.85 7.81
N TRP A 132 -10.43 -12.56 7.53
CA TRP A 132 -9.33 -11.73 7.99
C TRP A 132 -9.85 -10.60 8.85
N GLU A 133 -9.09 -10.23 9.87
CA GLU A 133 -9.37 -9.06 10.68
C GLU A 133 -8.16 -8.13 10.72
N LEU A 134 -8.43 -6.84 10.77
CA LEU A 134 -7.40 -5.82 10.96
C LEU A 134 -7.03 -5.79 12.45
N VAL A 135 -5.81 -6.21 12.75
CA VAL A 135 -5.30 -6.24 14.12
C VAL A 135 -4.68 -4.89 14.48
N ASP A 136 -4.00 -4.28 13.52
CA ASP A 136 -3.24 -3.07 13.77
C ASP A 136 -3.07 -2.25 12.49
N GLN A 137 -3.04 -0.92 12.64
CA GLN A 137 -2.79 0.00 11.55
C GLN A 137 -1.96 1.19 12.01
N ARG A 138 -1.09 1.67 11.15
CA ARG A 138 -0.26 2.83 11.41
C ARG A 138 0.07 3.57 10.12
N LEU A 139 -0.07 4.89 10.14
CA LEU A 139 0.43 5.78 9.11
C LEU A 139 1.60 6.58 9.65
N ALA A 140 2.79 6.35 9.13
CA ALA A 140 4.01 7.04 9.53
C ALA A 140 5.03 7.04 8.40
N ASP A 141 5.82 8.09 8.32
CA ASP A 141 6.91 8.22 7.35
C ASP A 141 6.47 8.04 5.89
N GLY A 142 5.24 8.46 5.57
CA GLY A 142 4.66 8.32 4.23
C GLY A 142 4.19 6.92 3.88
N CYS A 143 4.16 5.99 4.82
CA CYS A 143 3.71 4.63 4.60
C CYS A 143 2.58 4.24 5.56
N LEU A 144 1.60 3.53 5.03
CA LEU A 144 0.56 2.89 5.81
C LEU A 144 0.94 1.45 6.06
N GLN A 145 1.04 1.06 7.32
CA GLN A 145 1.27 -0.32 7.73
C GLN A 145 0.00 -0.93 8.29
N LEU A 146 -0.34 -2.11 7.80
CA LEU A 146 -1.52 -2.87 8.19
C LEU A 146 -1.11 -4.27 8.63
N LEU A 147 -1.52 -4.67 9.82
CA LEU A 147 -1.40 -6.05 10.27
C LEU A 147 -2.77 -6.72 10.25
N LEU A 148 -2.89 -7.75 9.45
CA LEU A 148 -4.08 -8.59 9.37
C LEU A 148 -3.81 -9.94 10.01
N ALA A 149 -4.80 -10.49 10.70
CA ALA A 149 -4.77 -11.84 11.22
C ALA A 149 -5.94 -12.65 10.67
N ARG A 150 -5.71 -13.95 10.50
CA ARG A 150 -6.78 -14.90 10.14
C ARG A 150 -7.65 -15.18 11.35
N ARG A 151 -8.95 -15.19 11.14
CA ARG A 151 -9.94 -15.65 12.11
C ARG A 151 -10.14 -17.14 12.05
#